data_26dc1a1fb3e8b1168803348dabbbaa59
#
_entry.id   26dc1a1fb3e8b1168803348dabbbaa59
#
_cell.length_a   1.000
_cell.length_b   1.000
_cell.length_c   1.000
_cell.angle_alpha   90.00
_cell.angle_beta   90.00
_cell.angle_gamma   90.00
#
_symmetry.space_group_name_H-M   'P 1'
#
loop_
_entity.id
_entity.type
_entity.pdbx_description
1 polymer ?
#
loop_
_entity_poly.entity_id
_entity_poly.type
_entity_poly.pdbx_seq_one_letter_code
_entity_poly.pdbx_strand_id
1 'polypeptide(L)'
;MGAKLIGMKIPSAKIEKVKSQVDAAGSTMMYKLSSNAEMEMKRRTPIDSGKMMKCWKKTPLMGKGTSSMKIEVYNTATNDRTGYLYPLALEYGFHHYAWGNYVGFHAGLYFREYAIHSANVSLNSYIPDFYRKVLRPWR
;
A
#
# COMPACT_ATOMS: atom_id res chain seq x y z
N MET A 1 22.36 -6.72 -49.33
CA MET A 1 20.94 -7.00 -49.14
C MET A 1 20.53 -6.51 -47.77
N GLY A 2 19.79 -5.43 -47.70
CA GLY A 2 19.25 -4.96 -46.43
C GLY A 2 18.07 -5.82 -45.99
N ALA A 3 18.14 -6.41 -44.80
CA ALA A 3 16.99 -7.02 -44.20
C ALA A 3 15.94 -5.94 -43.90
N LYS A 4 14.82 -5.97 -44.60
CA LYS A 4 13.69 -5.09 -44.36
C LYS A 4 12.97 -5.62 -43.14
N LEU A 5 13.15 -4.98 -41.97
CA LEU A 5 12.30 -5.21 -40.81
C LEU A 5 10.87 -4.79 -41.17
N ILE A 6 10.04 -5.74 -41.48
CA ILE A 6 8.60 -5.50 -41.67
C ILE A 6 8.09 -5.25 -40.27
N GLY A 7 7.85 -3.99 -39.93
CA GLY A 7 7.23 -3.61 -38.65
C GLY A 7 5.86 -4.27 -38.53
N MET A 8 5.69 -5.13 -37.53
CA MET A 8 4.44 -5.75 -37.23
C MET A 8 3.47 -4.68 -36.68
N LYS A 9 2.49 -4.27 -37.51
CA LYS A 9 1.43 -3.37 -37.04
C LYS A 9 0.48 -4.14 -36.12
N ILE A 10 0.56 -3.85 -34.86
CA ILE A 10 -0.44 -4.37 -33.91
C ILE A 10 -1.72 -3.54 -34.07
N PRO A 11 -2.90 -4.17 -34.29
CA PRO A 11 -4.16 -3.43 -34.41
C PRO A 11 -4.42 -2.58 -33.16
N SER A 12 -4.82 -1.33 -33.34
CA SER A 12 -5.10 -0.37 -32.27
C SER A 12 -6.12 -0.91 -31.27
N ALA A 13 -7.15 -1.62 -31.73
CA ALA A 13 -8.13 -2.28 -30.88
C ALA A 13 -7.54 -3.31 -29.91
N LYS A 14 -6.50 -4.04 -30.33
CA LYS A 14 -5.77 -4.96 -29.41
C LYS A 14 -4.96 -4.20 -28.39
N ILE A 15 -4.32 -3.10 -28.77
CA ILE A 15 -3.55 -2.25 -27.85
C ILE A 15 -4.47 -1.67 -26.77
N GLU A 16 -5.63 -1.13 -27.16
CA GLU A 16 -6.61 -0.60 -26.21
C GLU A 16 -7.17 -1.67 -25.27
N LYS A 17 -7.42 -2.86 -25.78
CA LYS A 17 -7.87 -4.00 -24.95
C LYS A 17 -6.81 -4.40 -23.94
N VAL A 18 -5.54 -4.49 -24.33
CA VAL A 18 -4.43 -4.79 -23.40
C VAL A 18 -4.29 -3.67 -22.38
N LYS A 19 -4.35 -2.41 -22.78
CA LYS A 19 -4.30 -1.25 -21.89
C LYS A 19 -5.41 -1.32 -20.83
N SER A 20 -6.64 -1.56 -21.25
CA SER A 20 -7.78 -1.73 -20.33
C SER A 20 -7.57 -2.88 -19.33
N GLN A 21 -6.98 -3.99 -19.78
CA GLN A 21 -6.69 -5.14 -18.91
C GLN A 21 -5.56 -4.83 -17.92
N VAL A 22 -4.53 -4.11 -18.34
CA VAL A 22 -3.46 -3.63 -17.44
C VAL A 22 -4.02 -2.73 -16.36
N ASP A 23 -4.87 -1.78 -16.73
CA ASP A 23 -5.51 -0.86 -15.78
C ASP A 23 -6.40 -1.60 -14.77
N ALA A 24 -7.21 -2.54 -15.22
CA ALA A 24 -8.09 -3.34 -14.36
C ALA A 24 -7.30 -4.27 -13.44
N ALA A 25 -6.30 -4.99 -13.96
CA ALA A 25 -5.48 -5.89 -13.19
C ALA A 25 -4.58 -5.14 -12.21
N GLY A 26 -4.01 -4.00 -12.62
CA GLY A 26 -3.22 -3.13 -11.77
C GLY A 26 -4.03 -2.54 -10.62
N SER A 27 -5.24 -2.05 -10.90
CA SER A 27 -6.17 -1.54 -9.87
C SER A 27 -6.52 -2.63 -8.84
N THR A 28 -6.84 -3.83 -9.30
CA THR A 28 -7.13 -4.98 -8.42
C THR A 28 -5.94 -5.31 -7.53
N MET A 29 -4.74 -5.33 -8.08
CA MET A 29 -3.51 -5.59 -7.34
C MET A 29 -3.26 -4.51 -6.29
N MET A 30 -3.43 -3.23 -6.63
CA MET A 30 -3.26 -2.11 -5.70
C MET A 30 -4.25 -2.18 -4.53
N TYR A 31 -5.50 -2.52 -4.78
CA TYR A 31 -6.49 -2.71 -3.71
C TYR A 31 -6.13 -3.86 -2.78
N LYS A 32 -5.67 -4.98 -3.31
CA LYS A 32 -5.21 -6.13 -2.51
C LYS A 32 -4.00 -5.78 -1.64
N LEU A 33 -2.99 -5.15 -2.23
CA LEU A 33 -1.78 -4.73 -1.51
C LEU A 33 -2.09 -3.73 -0.40
N SER A 34 -2.90 -2.72 -0.68
CA SER A 34 -3.29 -1.72 0.33
C SER A 34 -4.13 -2.31 1.45
N SER A 35 -5.00 -3.27 1.15
CA SER A 35 -5.80 -3.98 2.16
C SER A 35 -4.92 -4.85 3.06
N ASN A 36 -3.92 -5.53 2.50
CA ASN A 36 -2.97 -6.32 3.29
C ASN A 36 -2.11 -5.41 4.18
N ALA A 37 -1.63 -4.28 3.67
CA ALA A 37 -0.88 -3.31 4.47
C ALA A 37 -1.73 -2.75 5.62
N GLU A 38 -2.97 -2.38 5.35
CA GLU A 38 -3.90 -1.88 6.37
C GLU A 38 -4.19 -2.93 7.45
N MET A 39 -4.44 -4.18 7.05
CA MET A 39 -4.65 -5.28 8.00
C MET A 39 -3.42 -5.51 8.88
N GLU A 40 -2.21 -5.49 8.30
CA GLU A 40 -0.98 -5.67 9.06
C GLU A 40 -0.77 -4.54 10.06
N MET A 41 -1.00 -3.29 9.65
CA MET A 41 -0.94 -2.14 10.55
C MET A 41 -1.95 -2.23 11.69
N LYS A 42 -3.21 -2.60 11.38
CA LYS A 42 -4.24 -2.81 12.41
C LYS A 42 -3.87 -3.93 13.39
N ARG A 43 -3.37 -5.04 12.88
CA ARG A 43 -2.97 -6.19 13.71
C ARG A 43 -1.85 -5.87 14.69
N ARG A 44 -0.93 -4.99 14.30
CA ARG A 44 0.21 -4.57 15.12
C ARG A 44 -0.09 -3.34 15.99
N THR A 45 -1.21 -2.68 15.77
CA THR A 45 -1.60 -1.54 16.59
C THR A 45 -1.98 -2.00 17.99
N PRO A 46 -1.38 -1.44 19.06
CA PRO A 46 -1.75 -1.76 20.42
C PRO A 46 -3.22 -1.46 20.70
N ILE A 47 -3.90 -2.38 21.37
CA ILE A 47 -5.29 -2.23 21.76
C ILE A 47 -5.32 -1.75 23.22
N ASP A 48 -5.34 -0.44 23.39
CA ASP A 48 -5.67 0.16 24.68
C ASP A 48 -7.17 0.51 24.70
N SER A 49 -7.53 1.66 24.15
CA SER A 49 -8.95 2.05 23.97
C SER A 49 -9.55 1.59 22.64
N GLY A 50 -8.75 1.03 21.74
CA GLY A 50 -9.12 0.70 20.36
C GLY A 50 -9.25 1.93 19.45
N LYS A 51 -9.04 3.14 19.96
CA LYS A 51 -9.15 4.39 19.19
C LYS A 51 -8.19 4.41 18.01
N MET A 52 -6.93 4.09 18.24
CA MET A 52 -5.91 4.10 17.20
C MET A 52 -6.19 3.06 16.10
N MET A 53 -6.62 1.86 16.49
CA MET A 53 -6.96 0.81 15.53
C MET A 53 -8.10 1.21 14.59
N LYS A 54 -9.10 1.93 15.11
CA LYS A 54 -10.25 2.43 14.33
C LYS A 54 -9.90 3.60 13.41
N CYS A 55 -8.80 4.29 13.67
CA CYS A 55 -8.37 5.47 12.91
C CYS A 55 -7.53 5.14 11.67
N TRP A 56 -7.25 3.89 11.37
CA TRP A 56 -6.63 3.48 10.11
C TRP A 56 -7.58 3.68 8.96
N LYS A 57 -7.11 4.38 7.92
CA LYS A 57 -7.87 4.74 6.73
C LYS A 57 -7.04 4.51 5.47
N LYS A 58 -7.73 4.41 4.35
CA LYS A 58 -7.11 4.38 3.01
C LYS A 58 -7.68 5.49 2.14
N THR A 59 -6.84 6.05 1.27
CA THR A 59 -7.33 6.91 0.18
C THR A 59 -7.98 6.05 -0.90
N PRO A 60 -8.87 6.64 -1.72
CA PRO A 60 -9.24 6.04 -3.00
C PRO A 60 -8.02 5.81 -3.88
N LEU A 61 -8.15 4.92 -4.87
CA LEU A 61 -7.11 4.73 -5.88
C LEU A 61 -6.93 6.03 -6.68
N MET A 62 -5.74 6.60 -6.63
CA MET A 62 -5.33 7.77 -7.41
C MET A 62 -4.50 7.34 -8.60
N GLY A 63 -4.54 8.12 -9.69
CA GLY A 63 -3.73 7.88 -10.88
C GLY A 63 -4.14 6.62 -11.66
N LYS A 64 -5.40 6.19 -11.59
CA LYS A 64 -5.93 5.07 -12.38
C LYS A 64 -5.68 5.30 -13.88
N GLY A 65 -5.19 4.28 -14.56
CA GLY A 65 -4.85 4.37 -15.98
C GLY A 65 -3.49 5.01 -16.29
N THR A 66 -2.71 5.31 -15.26
CA THR A 66 -1.33 5.84 -15.39
C THR A 66 -0.31 4.91 -14.75
N SER A 67 0.98 5.15 -15.01
CA SER A 67 2.08 4.44 -14.34
C SER A 67 2.25 4.82 -12.86
N SER A 68 1.50 5.81 -12.38
CA SER A 68 1.60 6.38 -11.03
C SER A 68 0.37 6.08 -10.17
N MET A 69 -0.18 4.88 -10.27
CA MET A 69 -1.26 4.45 -9.37
C MET A 69 -0.82 4.44 -7.92
N LYS A 70 -1.64 5.03 -7.04
CA LYS A 70 -1.30 5.23 -5.64
C LYS A 70 -2.52 5.02 -4.74
N ILE A 71 -2.33 4.31 -3.64
CA ILE A 71 -3.25 4.27 -2.49
C ILE A 71 -2.40 4.55 -1.24
N GLU A 72 -2.84 5.49 -0.43
CA GLU A 72 -2.20 5.79 0.84
C GLU A 72 -2.95 5.13 1.98
N VAL A 73 -2.23 4.47 2.88
CA VAL A 73 -2.74 3.96 4.15
C VAL A 73 -2.19 4.84 5.25
N TYR A 74 -3.06 5.43 6.05
CA TYR A 74 -2.68 6.40 7.09
C TYR A 74 -3.54 6.26 8.34
N ASN A 75 -3.08 6.86 9.43
CA ASN A 75 -3.79 6.87 10.69
C ASN A 75 -3.99 8.30 11.17
N THR A 76 -5.19 8.61 11.65
CA THR A 76 -5.58 9.95 12.10
C THR A 76 -5.70 10.09 13.62
N ALA A 77 -5.28 9.08 14.39
CA ALA A 77 -5.36 9.13 15.84
C ALA A 77 -4.43 10.19 16.43
N THR A 78 -5.00 11.09 17.21
CA THR A 78 -4.28 12.16 17.88
C THR A 78 -4.56 12.16 19.37
N ASN A 79 -3.65 12.75 20.14
CA ASN A 79 -3.87 13.10 21.54
C ASN A 79 -4.81 14.31 21.60
N ASP A 80 -5.92 14.18 22.32
CA ASP A 80 -6.96 15.22 22.40
C ASP A 80 -6.46 16.51 23.09
N ARG A 81 -5.42 16.41 23.91
CA ARG A 81 -4.85 17.59 24.64
C ARG A 81 -3.77 18.30 23.84
N THR A 82 -2.90 17.55 23.14
CA THR A 82 -1.69 18.09 22.51
C THR A 82 -1.77 18.12 21.00
N GLY A 83 -2.76 17.45 20.39
CA GLY A 83 -2.83 17.24 18.94
C GLY A 83 -1.73 16.34 18.39
N TYR A 84 -0.92 15.72 19.24
CA TYR A 84 0.19 14.86 18.81
C TYR A 84 -0.31 13.59 18.14
N LEU A 85 0.33 13.19 17.03
CA LEU A 85 -0.01 11.99 16.29
C LEU A 85 0.53 10.74 16.99
N TYR A 86 -0.34 9.95 17.61
CA TYR A 86 0.04 8.69 18.24
C TYR A 86 0.81 7.72 17.35
N PRO A 87 0.46 7.57 16.06
CA PRO A 87 1.18 6.64 15.18
C PRO A 87 2.66 6.92 15.06
N LEU A 88 3.07 8.18 15.06
CA LEU A 88 4.48 8.56 14.97
C LEU A 88 5.26 8.14 16.22
N ALA A 89 4.68 8.36 17.41
CA ALA A 89 5.31 7.94 18.66
C ALA A 89 5.47 6.42 18.71
N LEU A 90 4.45 5.68 18.31
CA LEU A 90 4.47 4.22 18.33
C LEU A 90 5.36 3.63 17.24
N GLU A 91 5.48 4.29 16.09
CA GLU A 91 6.37 3.84 15.02
C GLU A 91 7.84 3.92 15.42
N TYR A 92 8.26 5.08 15.93
CA TYR A 92 9.67 5.37 16.21
C TYR A 92 10.07 5.25 17.68
N GLY A 93 9.10 5.08 18.58
CA GLY A 93 9.29 5.13 20.02
C GLY A 93 9.17 6.55 20.58
N PHE A 94 9.12 6.64 21.88
CA PHE A 94 8.97 7.91 22.59
C PHE A 94 9.56 7.86 24.00
N HIS A 95 9.96 9.03 24.48
CA HIS A 95 10.35 9.22 25.86
C HIS A 95 9.10 9.40 26.74
N HIS A 96 9.03 8.63 27.82
CA HIS A 96 7.92 8.69 28.77
C HIS A 96 8.30 9.56 29.97
N TYR A 97 7.45 10.51 30.28
CA TYR A 97 7.54 11.36 31.46
C TYR A 97 6.27 11.22 32.29
N ALA A 98 6.42 10.96 33.58
CA ALA A 98 5.32 10.92 34.52
C ALA A 98 5.57 11.92 35.64
N TRP A 99 4.61 12.79 35.90
CA TRP A 99 4.71 13.83 36.95
C TRP A 99 5.91 14.77 36.78
N GLY A 100 6.30 15.03 35.52
CA GLY A 100 7.48 15.84 35.19
C GLY A 100 8.84 15.11 35.26
N ASN A 101 8.86 13.86 35.70
CA ASN A 101 10.08 13.06 35.79
C ASN A 101 10.21 12.10 34.61
N TYR A 102 11.42 11.92 34.13
CA TYR A 102 11.73 10.94 33.08
C TYR A 102 11.57 9.51 33.65
N VAL A 103 10.74 8.71 33.00
CA VAL A 103 10.47 7.32 33.38
C VAL A 103 11.25 6.33 32.53
N GLY A 104 11.39 6.59 31.23
CA GLY A 104 12.09 5.70 30.33
C GLY A 104 11.79 5.98 28.87
N PHE A 105 12.40 5.18 28.01
CA PHE A 105 12.15 5.17 26.57
C PHE A 105 11.34 3.93 26.19
N HIS A 106 10.24 4.14 25.47
CA HIS A 106 9.48 3.07 24.86
C HIS A 106 9.95 2.89 23.41
N ALA A 107 10.45 1.70 23.09
CA ALA A 107 10.89 1.38 21.74
C ALA A 107 9.73 1.43 20.73
N GLY A 108 10.04 1.81 19.50
CA GLY A 108 9.07 1.83 18.42
C GLY A 108 8.59 0.42 18.03
N LEU A 109 7.40 0.35 17.48
CA LEU A 109 6.79 -0.90 17.03
C LEU A 109 7.06 -1.19 15.55
N TYR A 110 7.56 -0.21 14.80
CA TYR A 110 7.96 -0.33 13.40
C TYR A 110 6.90 -0.98 12.50
N PHE A 111 5.62 -0.72 12.75
CA PHE A 111 4.53 -1.35 12.01
C PHE A 111 4.50 -0.95 10.53
N ARG A 112 5.06 0.22 10.17
CA ARG A 112 5.25 0.62 8.77
C ARG A 112 6.18 -0.34 8.04
N GLU A 113 7.30 -0.71 8.64
CA GLU A 113 8.26 -1.64 8.04
C GLU A 113 7.64 -3.03 7.85
N TYR A 114 6.88 -3.51 8.84
CA TYR A 114 6.16 -4.77 8.73
C TYR A 114 5.08 -4.73 7.65
N ALA A 115 4.37 -3.62 7.50
CA ALA A 115 3.37 -3.46 6.45
C ALA A 115 4.02 -3.45 5.06
N ILE A 116 5.15 -2.77 4.89
CA ILE A 116 5.93 -2.77 3.65
C ILE A 116 6.43 -4.18 3.32
N HIS A 117 6.98 -4.89 4.30
CA HIS A 117 7.43 -6.27 4.14
C HIS A 117 6.27 -7.18 3.70
N SER A 118 5.14 -7.11 4.39
CA SER A 118 3.94 -7.89 4.05
C SER A 118 3.42 -7.57 2.64
N ALA A 119 3.41 -6.30 2.26
CA ALA A 119 3.03 -5.87 0.92
C ALA A 119 3.99 -6.44 -0.15
N ASN A 120 5.29 -6.41 0.09
CA ASN A 120 6.29 -6.95 -0.83
C ASN A 120 6.16 -8.47 -1.01
N VAL A 121 5.94 -9.21 0.07
CA VAL A 121 5.67 -10.65 0.01
C VAL A 121 4.40 -10.94 -0.80
N SER A 122 3.33 -10.20 -0.53
CA SER A 122 2.06 -10.32 -1.24
C SER A 122 2.18 -9.95 -2.72
N LEU A 123 2.97 -8.92 -3.05
CA LEU A 123 3.24 -8.52 -4.43
C LEU A 123 3.78 -9.68 -5.25
N ASN A 124 4.77 -10.39 -4.72
CA ASN A 124 5.36 -11.55 -5.41
C ASN A 124 4.33 -12.65 -5.70
N SER A 125 3.33 -12.82 -4.85
CA SER A 125 2.25 -13.78 -5.08
C SER A 125 1.21 -13.30 -6.11
N TYR A 126 1.03 -11.98 -6.26
CA TYR A 126 0.04 -11.40 -7.18
C TYR A 126 0.58 -11.19 -8.61
N ILE A 127 1.90 -11.09 -8.79
CA ILE A 127 2.53 -10.88 -10.10
C ILE A 127 2.12 -11.94 -11.13
N PRO A 128 2.15 -13.24 -10.86
CA PRO A 128 1.75 -14.26 -11.84
C PRO A 128 0.29 -14.11 -12.29
N ASP A 129 -0.60 -13.76 -11.36
CA ASP A 129 -2.02 -13.56 -11.66
C ASP A 129 -2.26 -12.30 -12.48
N PHE A 130 -1.52 -11.24 -12.20
CA PHE A 130 -1.50 -10.02 -12.99
C PHE A 130 -1.12 -10.29 -14.44
N TYR A 131 0.01 -10.98 -14.68
CA TYR A 131 0.45 -11.35 -16.03
C TYR A 131 -0.55 -12.24 -16.74
N ARG A 132 -1.14 -13.21 -16.06
CA ARG A 132 -2.17 -14.08 -16.63
C ARG A 132 -3.36 -13.27 -17.13
N LYS A 133 -3.82 -12.29 -16.39
CA LYS A 133 -4.94 -11.40 -16.78
C LYS A 133 -4.57 -10.49 -17.93
N VAL A 134 -3.38 -9.91 -17.93
CA VAL A 134 -2.90 -8.99 -18.96
C VAL A 134 -2.66 -9.73 -20.29
N LEU A 135 -2.07 -10.91 -20.24
CA LEU A 135 -1.72 -11.69 -21.45
C LEU A 135 -2.86 -12.54 -22.00
N ARG A 136 -3.98 -12.62 -21.28
CA ARG A 136 -5.15 -13.39 -21.71
C ARG A 136 -5.66 -13.05 -23.12
N PRO A 137 -5.66 -11.79 -23.58
CA PRO A 137 -6.07 -11.43 -24.95
C PRO A 137 -5.15 -11.94 -26.05
N TRP A 138 -3.95 -12.41 -25.72
CA TRP A 138 -2.94 -12.90 -26.67
C TRP A 138 -2.94 -14.42 -26.83
N ARG A 139 -3.82 -15.11 -26.12
CA ARG A 139 -3.99 -16.59 -26.21
C ARG A 139 -5.16 -16.98 -27.15
#